data_91d2151e0154db575c1a4c6eee47d3d4
#
_entry.id   91d2151e0154db575c1a4c6eee47d3d4
#
_cell.length_a   1.000
_cell.length_b   1.000
_cell.length_c   1.000
_cell.angle_alpha   90.00
_cell.angle_beta   90.00
_cell.angle_gamma   90.00
#
_symmetry.space_group_name_H-M   'P 1'
#
loop_
_entity.id
_entity.type
_entity.pdbx_description
1 polymer ?
#
loop_
_entity_poly.entity_id
_entity_poly.type
_entity_poly.pdbx_seq_one_letter_code
_entity_poly.pdbx_strand_id
1 'polypeptide(L)'
;MRTLILTAASALLMAACATTPKAANPQDIFLARLNALCGQRFEGRVVTTDAADADFASSRLVMHVRDCAPDEVGIPFAVGEDRSRRWVVTRTDAGLRLKHDHRDPAGEIHGYHMYGGDTAGPGTAERQEFPVDSESIAQFVAGGAEVSTTNVWAVEVHPGRMFAYELRRPSGRFLRVEFDLTRPVAE
;
A
#
# COMPACT_ATOMS: atom_id res chain seq x y z
N MET A 1 -55.39 -60.53 -27.08
CA MET A 1 -55.17 -59.07 -27.03
C MET A 1 -54.17 -58.77 -25.93
N ARG A 2 -53.00 -58.28 -26.26
CA ARG A 2 -51.92 -57.91 -25.30
C ARG A 2 -51.82 -56.37 -25.29
N THR A 3 -52.16 -55.77 -24.14
CA THR A 3 -52.13 -54.33 -23.93
C THR A 3 -50.70 -53.89 -23.56
N LEU A 4 -50.07 -53.08 -24.39
CA LEU A 4 -48.77 -52.41 -24.09
C LEU A 4 -49.06 -51.20 -23.25
N ILE A 5 -48.43 -51.11 -22.07
CA ILE A 5 -48.42 -49.93 -21.23
C ILE A 5 -47.12 -49.18 -21.53
N LEU A 6 -47.20 -47.96 -22.13
CA LEU A 6 -46.09 -47.04 -22.31
C LEU A 6 -45.91 -46.23 -21.03
N THR A 7 -44.80 -46.41 -20.35
CA THR A 7 -44.41 -45.54 -19.24
C THR A 7 -43.55 -44.38 -19.78
N ALA A 8 -44.04 -43.14 -19.70
CA ALA A 8 -43.28 -41.94 -20.03
C ALA A 8 -42.42 -41.55 -18.83
N ALA A 9 -41.12 -41.59 -18.99
CA ALA A 9 -40.18 -41.08 -17.99
C ALA A 9 -39.93 -39.58 -18.24
N SER A 10 -40.40 -38.73 -17.31
CA SER A 10 -40.12 -37.29 -17.31
C SER A 10 -38.75 -37.03 -16.72
N ALA A 11 -37.82 -36.60 -17.53
CA ALA A 11 -36.50 -36.13 -17.06
C ALA A 11 -36.61 -34.68 -16.56
N LEU A 12 -36.44 -34.48 -15.24
CA LEU A 12 -36.33 -33.15 -14.63
C LEU A 12 -34.89 -32.63 -14.93
N LEU A 13 -34.77 -31.61 -15.78
CA LEU A 13 -33.51 -30.85 -15.91
C LEU A 13 -33.37 -29.92 -14.70
N MET A 14 -32.44 -30.22 -13.81
CA MET A 14 -31.96 -29.31 -12.77
C MET A 14 -31.04 -28.28 -13.41
N ALA A 15 -31.50 -27.06 -13.60
CA ALA A 15 -30.65 -25.91 -13.98
C ALA A 15 -29.82 -25.52 -12.76
N ALA A 16 -28.53 -25.91 -12.75
CA ALA A 16 -27.57 -25.45 -11.78
C ALA A 16 -27.26 -23.97 -12.09
N CYS A 17 -27.71 -23.05 -11.25
CA CYS A 17 -27.24 -21.64 -11.29
C CYS A 17 -25.74 -21.61 -10.94
N ALA A 18 -24.89 -21.55 -11.93
CA ALA A 18 -23.47 -21.29 -11.74
C ALA A 18 -23.31 -19.82 -11.29
N THR A 19 -23.11 -19.58 -9.99
CA THR A 19 -22.69 -18.28 -9.48
C THR A 19 -21.25 -18.03 -9.93
N THR A 20 -21.05 -17.08 -10.85
CA THR A 20 -19.70 -16.62 -11.24
C THR A 20 -18.99 -16.10 -9.98
N PRO A 21 -17.80 -16.59 -9.62
CA PRO A 21 -17.06 -16.07 -8.48
C PRO A 21 -16.84 -14.57 -8.67
N LYS A 22 -17.22 -13.76 -7.68
CA LYS A 22 -16.91 -12.33 -7.66
C LYS A 22 -15.39 -12.17 -7.70
N ALA A 23 -14.88 -11.43 -8.66
CA ALA A 23 -13.44 -11.13 -8.74
C ALA A 23 -12.96 -10.56 -7.40
N ALA A 24 -11.82 -11.05 -6.90
CA ALA A 24 -11.25 -10.57 -5.65
C ALA A 24 -10.90 -9.07 -5.79
N ASN A 25 -11.18 -8.29 -4.75
CA ASN A 25 -10.88 -6.86 -4.75
C ASN A 25 -9.34 -6.67 -4.79
N PRO A 26 -8.78 -5.92 -5.76
CA PRO A 26 -7.34 -5.72 -5.86
C PRO A 26 -6.72 -5.07 -4.62
N GLN A 27 -7.46 -4.23 -3.89
CA GLN A 27 -7.01 -3.63 -2.64
C GLN A 27 -6.90 -4.65 -1.50
N ASP A 28 -7.79 -5.66 -1.45
CA ASP A 28 -7.69 -6.75 -0.46
C ASP A 28 -6.47 -7.63 -0.75
N ILE A 29 -6.21 -7.91 -2.03
CA ILE A 29 -5.02 -8.67 -2.44
C ILE A 29 -3.75 -7.87 -2.12
N PHE A 30 -3.75 -6.56 -2.37
CA PHE A 30 -2.63 -5.68 -2.07
C PHE A 30 -2.31 -5.67 -0.57
N LEU A 31 -3.31 -5.47 0.29
CA LEU A 31 -3.12 -5.46 1.73
C LEU A 31 -2.65 -6.83 2.26
N ALA A 32 -3.19 -7.92 1.71
CA ALA A 32 -2.75 -9.27 2.05
C ALA A 32 -1.26 -9.51 1.67
N ARG A 33 -0.80 -8.94 0.55
CA ARG A 33 0.62 -9.01 0.14
C ARG A 33 1.54 -8.21 1.07
N LEU A 34 1.09 -7.05 1.55
CA LEU A 34 1.82 -6.31 2.59
C LEU A 34 1.90 -7.13 3.88
N ASN A 35 0.79 -7.70 4.32
CA ASN A 35 0.73 -8.55 5.51
C ASN A 35 1.63 -9.79 5.40
N ALA A 36 1.80 -10.35 4.20
CA ALA A 36 2.69 -11.50 3.97
C ALA A 36 4.17 -11.18 4.20
N LEU A 37 4.56 -9.89 4.25
CA LEU A 37 5.92 -9.44 4.58
C LEU A 37 6.12 -9.21 6.07
N CYS A 38 5.12 -9.50 6.91
CA CYS A 38 5.16 -9.19 8.33
C CYS A 38 6.37 -9.81 9.05
N GLY A 39 7.03 -9.01 9.88
CA GLY A 39 8.26 -9.36 10.58
C GLY A 39 9.54 -9.20 9.76
N GLN A 40 9.43 -8.96 8.45
CA GLN A 40 10.60 -8.89 7.57
C GLN A 40 11.12 -7.46 7.43
N ARG A 41 12.44 -7.35 7.24
CA ARG A 41 13.16 -6.09 7.00
C ARG A 41 13.88 -6.18 5.67
N PHE A 42 13.91 -5.06 4.96
CA PHE A 42 14.58 -4.98 3.65
C PHE A 42 15.35 -3.67 3.53
N GLU A 43 16.52 -3.76 2.94
CA GLU A 43 17.32 -2.59 2.57
C GLU A 43 16.86 -2.06 1.22
N GLY A 44 16.76 -0.73 1.13
CA GLY A 44 16.29 -0.02 -0.06
C GLY A 44 17.31 0.94 -0.62
N ARG A 45 17.01 1.43 -1.80
CA ARG A 45 17.80 2.49 -2.47
C ARG A 45 16.88 3.45 -3.20
N VAL A 46 17.27 4.71 -3.27
CA VAL A 46 16.67 5.69 -4.18
C VAL A 46 17.09 5.33 -5.61
N VAL A 47 16.13 5.27 -6.53
CA VAL A 47 16.40 4.97 -7.95
C VAL A 47 16.12 6.16 -8.87
N THR A 48 15.70 7.29 -8.30
CA THR A 48 15.51 8.60 -8.95
C THR A 48 16.68 9.52 -8.66
N THR A 49 16.79 10.62 -9.40
CA THR A 49 17.96 11.53 -9.34
C THR A 49 17.58 12.96 -8.97
N ASP A 50 16.43 13.19 -8.33
CA ASP A 50 16.05 14.53 -7.89
C ASP A 50 16.99 14.99 -6.75
N ALA A 51 17.55 16.18 -6.87
CA ALA A 51 18.49 16.74 -5.90
C ALA A 51 17.85 16.91 -4.48
N ALA A 52 16.53 17.06 -4.41
CA ALA A 52 15.82 17.12 -3.13
C ALA A 52 15.86 15.81 -2.34
N ASP A 53 16.32 14.69 -2.94
CA ASP A 53 16.43 13.38 -2.31
C ASP A 53 17.87 13.00 -1.95
N ALA A 54 18.82 13.93 -2.03
CA ALA A 54 20.23 13.65 -1.81
C ALA A 54 20.50 12.98 -0.44
N ASP A 55 19.81 13.43 0.61
CA ASP A 55 19.94 12.85 1.96
C ASP A 55 19.42 11.40 2.01
N PHE A 56 18.31 11.09 1.32
CA PHE A 56 17.82 9.73 1.18
C PHE A 56 18.78 8.88 0.35
N ALA A 57 19.26 9.41 -0.78
CA ALA A 57 20.15 8.70 -1.70
C ALA A 57 21.51 8.36 -1.09
N SER A 58 22.01 9.19 -0.16
CA SER A 58 23.28 9.00 0.54
C SER A 58 23.18 8.19 1.83
N SER A 59 21.95 7.90 2.31
CA SER A 59 21.70 7.19 3.56
C SER A 59 21.40 5.72 3.32
N ARG A 60 21.70 4.88 4.33
CA ARG A 60 21.18 3.51 4.38
C ARG A 60 19.68 3.57 4.64
N LEU A 61 18.88 2.99 3.75
CA LEU A 61 17.42 2.96 3.85
C LEU A 61 16.97 1.55 4.27
N VAL A 62 16.16 1.45 5.32
CA VAL A 62 15.63 0.15 5.77
C VAL A 62 14.14 0.29 6.09
N MET A 63 13.31 -0.51 5.46
CA MET A 63 11.94 -0.72 5.88
C MET A 63 11.80 -1.96 6.75
N HIS A 64 10.86 -1.92 7.70
CA HIS A 64 10.47 -3.07 8.52
C HIS A 64 8.96 -3.22 8.52
N VAL A 65 8.41 -4.25 7.89
CA VAL A 65 6.98 -4.55 7.97
C VAL A 65 6.72 -5.19 9.33
N ARG A 66 6.20 -4.42 10.30
CA ARG A 66 6.22 -4.84 11.71
C ARG A 66 4.83 -4.94 12.34
N ASP A 67 4.04 -3.87 12.22
CA ASP A 67 2.77 -3.77 12.94
C ASP A 67 1.65 -4.25 12.01
N CYS A 68 1.30 -5.53 12.11
CA CYS A 68 0.42 -6.20 11.15
C CYS A 68 -0.90 -6.61 11.81
N ALA A 69 -1.99 -6.11 11.22
CA ALA A 69 -3.35 -6.52 11.53
C ALA A 69 -4.09 -6.84 10.21
N PRO A 70 -5.27 -7.49 10.25
CA PRO A 70 -6.01 -7.81 9.04
C PRO A 70 -6.36 -6.60 8.17
N ASP A 71 -6.55 -5.44 8.78
CA ASP A 71 -6.99 -4.18 8.18
C ASP A 71 -5.94 -3.06 8.24
N GLU A 72 -4.77 -3.30 8.85
CA GLU A 72 -3.70 -2.30 8.96
C GLU A 72 -2.31 -2.94 8.89
N VAL A 73 -1.39 -2.27 8.20
CA VAL A 73 0.03 -2.61 8.17
C VAL A 73 0.86 -1.37 8.43
N GLY A 74 1.64 -1.39 9.51
CA GLY A 74 2.62 -0.36 9.85
C GLY A 74 4.03 -0.75 9.43
N ILE A 75 4.71 0.16 8.73
CA ILE A 75 6.03 -0.06 8.14
C ILE A 75 6.99 1.04 8.62
N PRO A 76 7.67 0.89 9.76
CA PRO A 76 8.80 1.73 10.11
C PRO A 76 9.81 1.83 8.97
N PHE A 77 10.26 3.06 8.69
CA PHE A 77 11.20 3.37 7.65
C PHE A 77 12.37 4.18 8.21
N ALA A 78 13.53 3.56 8.26
CA ALA A 78 14.76 4.16 8.73
C ALA A 78 15.54 4.81 7.59
N VAL A 79 16.07 6.01 7.84
CA VAL A 79 16.95 6.76 6.96
C VAL A 79 18.25 7.07 7.72
N GLY A 80 19.32 6.34 7.46
CA GLY A 80 20.51 6.38 8.30
C GLY A 80 20.18 6.05 9.76
N GLU A 81 20.39 6.98 10.67
CA GLU A 81 20.06 6.84 12.11
C GLU A 81 18.66 7.36 12.45
N ASP A 82 17.98 8.03 11.53
CA ASP A 82 16.63 8.54 11.75
C ASP A 82 15.59 7.41 11.72
N ARG A 83 14.87 7.23 12.83
CA ARG A 83 13.83 6.21 13.06
C ARG A 83 12.44 6.82 13.21
N SER A 84 12.29 8.12 12.90
CA SER A 84 11.04 8.85 13.13
C SER A 84 9.92 8.54 12.13
N ARG A 85 10.19 7.82 11.04
CA ARG A 85 9.24 7.62 9.94
C ARG A 85 8.58 6.26 10.02
N ARG A 86 7.27 6.24 9.81
CA ARG A 86 6.48 5.01 9.67
C ARG A 86 5.37 5.24 8.64
N TRP A 87 5.27 4.37 7.66
CA TRP A 87 4.11 4.30 6.79
C TRP A 87 3.03 3.44 7.45
N VAL A 88 1.78 3.90 7.40
CA VAL A 88 0.62 3.17 7.92
C VAL A 88 -0.36 3.03 6.77
N VAL A 89 -0.60 1.79 6.34
CA VAL A 89 -1.61 1.45 5.32
C VAL A 89 -2.79 0.81 6.01
N THR A 90 -3.96 1.45 5.95
CA THR A 90 -5.18 1.01 6.63
C THR A 90 -6.29 0.73 5.62
N ARG A 91 -7.07 -0.33 5.83
CA ARG A 91 -8.33 -0.58 5.12
C ARG A 91 -9.40 0.36 5.63
N THR A 92 -10.13 0.98 4.71
CA THR A 92 -11.31 1.81 4.99
C THR A 92 -12.52 1.29 4.21
N ASP A 93 -13.71 1.76 4.53
CA ASP A 93 -14.93 1.40 3.80
C ASP A 93 -14.86 1.82 2.32
N ALA A 94 -14.11 2.89 2.01
CA ALA A 94 -13.97 3.44 0.66
C ALA A 94 -12.77 2.87 -0.12
N GLY A 95 -11.81 2.22 0.56
CA GLY A 95 -10.59 1.74 -0.10
C GLY A 95 -9.44 1.54 0.87
N LEU A 96 -8.25 1.99 0.48
CA LEU A 96 -7.06 2.01 1.34
C LEU A 96 -6.67 3.46 1.65
N ARG A 97 -6.06 3.64 2.81
CA ARG A 97 -5.48 4.90 3.29
C ARG A 97 -3.99 4.71 3.56
N LEU A 98 -3.17 5.63 3.11
CA LEU A 98 -1.77 5.76 3.52
C LEU A 98 -1.60 6.99 4.38
N LYS A 99 -1.02 6.82 5.58
CA LYS A 99 -0.60 7.92 6.45
C LYS A 99 0.89 7.79 6.80
N HIS A 100 1.54 8.94 6.97
CA HIS A 100 2.92 9.05 7.40
C HIS A 100 2.94 9.46 8.88
N ASP A 101 3.23 8.50 9.74
CA ASP A 101 3.40 8.70 11.17
C ASP A 101 4.86 9.13 11.43
N HIS A 102 5.03 10.36 11.91
CA HIS A 102 6.35 10.90 12.26
C HIS A 102 6.43 11.12 13.75
N ARG A 103 7.23 10.27 14.43
CA ARG A 103 7.50 10.38 15.87
C ARG A 103 8.96 10.11 16.13
N ASP A 104 9.50 10.83 17.11
CA ASP A 104 10.82 10.52 17.63
C ASP A 104 10.82 9.20 18.46
N PRO A 105 11.99 8.71 18.90
CA PRO A 105 12.07 7.49 19.71
C PRO A 105 11.35 7.58 21.06
N ALA A 106 11.06 8.78 21.57
CA ALA A 106 10.26 9.00 22.78
C ALA A 106 8.75 8.96 22.52
N GLY A 107 8.35 8.89 21.22
CA GLY A 107 6.94 8.88 20.79
C GLY A 107 6.35 10.27 20.56
N GLU A 108 7.16 11.34 20.70
CA GLU A 108 6.73 12.71 20.46
C GLU A 108 6.57 12.98 18.96
N ILE A 109 5.53 13.76 18.61
CA ILE A 109 5.27 14.17 17.24
C ILE A 109 6.41 15.05 16.72
N HIS A 110 6.93 14.72 15.55
CA HIS A 110 8.01 15.46 14.91
C HIS A 110 7.60 16.00 13.53
N GLY A 111 7.49 17.32 13.40
CA GLY A 111 7.10 17.98 12.16
C GLY A 111 5.67 17.66 11.70
N TYR A 112 5.49 17.45 10.40
CA TYR A 112 4.20 17.01 9.85
C TYR A 112 3.92 15.57 10.25
N HIS A 113 2.70 15.30 10.72
CA HIS A 113 2.33 14.04 11.32
C HIS A 113 0.99 13.55 10.77
N MET A 114 0.88 12.24 10.52
CA MET A 114 -0.32 11.59 9.97
C MET A 114 -0.85 12.24 8.68
N TYR A 115 0.06 12.81 7.88
CA TYR A 115 -0.29 13.27 6.55
C TYR A 115 -0.29 12.11 5.55
N GLY A 116 -1.08 12.25 4.48
CA GLY A 116 -1.22 11.20 3.48
C GLY A 116 -2.47 11.37 2.64
N GLY A 117 -3.15 10.26 2.32
CA GLY A 117 -4.40 10.29 1.58
C GLY A 117 -5.02 8.93 1.37
N ASP A 118 -6.20 8.95 0.76
CA ASP A 118 -6.99 7.76 0.43
C ASP A 118 -6.82 7.40 -1.05
N THR A 119 -7.00 6.13 -1.39
CA THR A 119 -7.04 5.70 -2.80
C THR A 119 -8.22 6.34 -3.51
N ALA A 120 -7.97 6.89 -4.72
CA ALA A 120 -9.01 7.49 -5.55
C ALA A 120 -9.76 6.44 -6.42
N GLY A 121 -9.30 5.20 -6.41
CA GLY A 121 -9.87 4.11 -7.22
C GLY A 121 -9.33 2.76 -6.77
N PRO A 122 -9.71 1.67 -7.47
CA PRO A 122 -9.37 0.30 -7.03
C PRO A 122 -7.88 -0.03 -7.14
N GLY A 123 -7.10 0.71 -7.92
CA GLY A 123 -5.70 0.39 -8.19
C GLY A 123 -5.52 -1.01 -8.79
N THR A 124 -4.38 -1.64 -8.49
CA THR A 124 -4.11 -3.04 -8.83
C THR A 124 -3.69 -3.82 -7.58
N ALA A 125 -3.60 -5.13 -7.69
CA ALA A 125 -3.09 -5.99 -6.63
C ALA A 125 -1.59 -5.76 -6.34
N GLU A 126 -0.87 -5.09 -7.23
CA GLU A 126 0.55 -4.74 -7.11
C GLU A 126 0.79 -3.30 -6.69
N ARG A 127 -0.11 -2.36 -7.07
CA ARG A 127 0.11 -0.92 -6.91
C ARG A 127 -1.14 -0.19 -6.46
N GLN A 128 -0.98 0.65 -5.43
CA GLN A 128 -2.00 1.57 -4.94
C GLN A 128 -1.45 3.00 -4.92
N GLU A 129 -2.30 3.96 -5.28
CA GLU A 129 -1.97 5.39 -5.30
C GLU A 129 -2.84 6.15 -4.31
N PHE A 130 -2.20 7.09 -3.61
CA PHE A 130 -2.79 7.84 -2.50
C PHE A 130 -2.61 9.34 -2.74
N PRO A 131 -3.52 9.99 -3.48
CA PRO A 131 -3.54 11.45 -3.57
C PRO A 131 -3.69 12.08 -2.19
N VAL A 132 -3.01 13.21 -1.99
CA VAL A 132 -3.08 13.97 -0.74
C VAL A 132 -4.53 14.31 -0.35
N ASP A 133 -4.91 14.04 0.91
CA ASP A 133 -6.24 14.36 1.43
C ASP A 133 -6.36 15.81 1.93
N SER A 134 -7.58 16.25 2.20
CA SER A 134 -7.88 17.61 2.63
C SER A 134 -7.27 17.96 4.00
N GLU A 135 -7.17 16.99 4.91
CA GLU A 135 -6.55 17.16 6.23
C GLU A 135 -5.05 17.46 6.07
N SER A 136 -4.37 16.69 5.24
CA SER A 136 -2.95 16.88 4.93
C SER A 136 -2.69 18.18 4.19
N ILE A 137 -3.57 18.56 3.25
CA ILE A 137 -3.50 19.85 2.56
C ILE A 137 -3.58 20.99 3.57
N ALA A 138 -4.55 20.97 4.50
CA ALA A 138 -4.69 22.00 5.52
C ALA A 138 -3.44 22.08 6.41
N GLN A 139 -2.87 20.92 6.79
CA GLN A 139 -1.65 20.85 7.59
C GLN A 139 -0.43 21.43 6.83
N PHE A 140 -0.27 21.12 5.54
CA PHE A 140 0.82 21.64 4.72
C PHE A 140 0.72 23.15 4.49
N VAL A 141 -0.49 23.67 4.25
CA VAL A 141 -0.71 25.12 4.12
C VAL A 141 -0.38 25.84 5.44
N ALA A 142 -0.88 25.34 6.56
CA ALA A 142 -0.61 25.93 7.87
C ALA A 142 0.88 25.90 8.24
N GLY A 143 1.64 24.94 7.75
CA GLY A 143 3.06 24.75 8.02
C GLY A 143 4.00 25.35 6.95
N GLY A 144 3.50 26.04 5.91
CA GLY A 144 4.32 26.67 4.86
C GLY A 144 4.91 25.66 3.87
N ALA A 145 4.24 24.53 3.66
CA ALA A 145 4.67 23.47 2.70
C ALA A 145 3.66 23.31 1.55
N GLU A 146 3.20 24.41 0.97
CA GLU A 146 2.18 24.46 -0.09
C GLU A 146 2.55 23.59 -1.29
N VAL A 147 3.83 23.42 -1.59
CA VAL A 147 4.30 22.51 -2.65
C VAL A 147 3.86 21.07 -2.45
N SER A 148 3.50 20.68 -1.21
CA SER A 148 3.07 19.32 -0.85
C SER A 148 1.56 19.10 -1.01
N THR A 149 0.79 20.15 -1.29
CA THR A 149 -0.68 20.07 -1.46
C THR A 149 -1.12 19.34 -2.72
N THR A 150 -0.17 18.98 -3.58
CA THR A 150 -0.39 18.19 -4.81
C THR A 150 0.32 16.85 -4.80
N ASN A 151 0.79 16.40 -3.64
CA ASN A 151 1.45 15.12 -3.50
C ASN A 151 0.53 13.97 -3.91
N VAL A 152 1.09 13.02 -4.64
CA VAL A 152 0.53 11.69 -4.81
C VAL A 152 1.60 10.69 -4.42
N TRP A 153 1.30 9.89 -3.41
CA TRP A 153 2.15 8.77 -3.04
C TRP A 153 1.70 7.50 -3.75
N ALA A 154 2.62 6.55 -3.93
CA ALA A 154 2.28 5.22 -4.36
C ALA A 154 3.09 4.18 -3.60
N VAL A 155 2.48 3.02 -3.39
CA VAL A 155 3.13 1.83 -2.86
C VAL A 155 2.95 0.69 -3.83
N GLU A 156 4.06 -0.03 -4.12
CA GLU A 156 4.05 -1.24 -4.92
C GLU A 156 4.55 -2.44 -4.10
N VAL A 157 3.90 -3.59 -4.31
CA VAL A 157 4.31 -4.87 -3.73
C VAL A 157 4.28 -5.95 -4.80
N HIS A 158 5.45 -6.41 -5.20
CA HIS A 158 5.64 -7.53 -6.10
C HIS A 158 6.23 -8.69 -5.29
N PRO A 159 5.42 -9.64 -4.81
CA PRO A 159 5.86 -10.69 -3.89
C PRO A 159 7.12 -11.42 -4.33
N GLY A 160 8.08 -11.62 -3.42
CA GLY A 160 9.36 -12.28 -3.67
C GLY A 160 10.29 -11.54 -4.65
N ARG A 161 9.99 -10.28 -4.99
CA ARG A 161 10.79 -9.50 -5.93
C ARG A 161 11.12 -8.10 -5.41
N MET A 162 10.11 -7.25 -5.21
CA MET A 162 10.34 -5.83 -4.95
C MET A 162 9.16 -5.19 -4.23
N PHE A 163 9.46 -4.29 -3.31
CA PHE A 163 8.55 -3.27 -2.79
C PHE A 163 9.06 -1.90 -3.27
N ALA A 164 8.16 -0.98 -3.60
CA ALA A 164 8.54 0.40 -3.88
C ALA A 164 7.61 1.38 -3.17
N TYR A 165 8.21 2.50 -2.77
CA TYR A 165 7.51 3.69 -2.31
C TYR A 165 7.82 4.86 -3.24
N GLU A 166 6.79 5.62 -3.60
CA GLU A 166 6.92 6.78 -4.48
C GLU A 166 6.27 8.02 -3.88
N LEU A 167 6.83 9.17 -4.26
CA LEU A 167 6.20 10.49 -4.16
C LEU A 167 6.32 11.17 -5.50
N ARG A 168 5.21 11.66 -6.04
CA ARG A 168 5.21 12.50 -7.25
C ARG A 168 4.34 13.74 -7.10
N ARG A 169 4.65 14.75 -7.91
CA ARG A 169 3.88 16.00 -8.06
C ARG A 169 3.74 16.37 -9.52
N PRO A 170 2.68 17.09 -9.92
CA PRO A 170 2.54 17.62 -11.30
C PRO A 170 3.69 18.53 -11.73
N SER A 171 4.41 19.14 -10.79
CA SER A 171 5.60 19.98 -11.04
C SER A 171 6.82 19.22 -11.57
N GLY A 172 6.74 17.88 -11.71
CA GLY A 172 7.86 17.04 -12.14
C GLY A 172 8.66 16.41 -10.99
N ARG A 173 8.35 16.74 -9.73
CA ARG A 173 8.96 16.08 -8.57
C ARG A 173 8.66 14.59 -8.57
N PHE A 174 9.70 13.75 -8.48
CA PHE A 174 9.55 12.31 -8.43
C PHE A 174 10.64 11.67 -7.57
N LEU A 175 10.23 11.07 -6.46
CA LEU A 175 11.03 10.18 -5.63
C LEU A 175 10.54 8.74 -5.83
N ARG A 176 11.46 7.81 -6.02
CA ARG A 176 11.18 6.37 -5.92
C ARG A 176 12.27 5.68 -5.11
N VAL A 177 11.86 4.93 -4.10
CA VAL A 177 12.70 4.06 -3.30
C VAL A 177 12.29 2.62 -3.55
N GLU A 178 13.25 1.75 -3.90
CA GLU A 178 13.01 0.32 -4.14
C GLU A 178 13.71 -0.52 -3.09
N PHE A 179 13.04 -1.59 -2.65
CA PHE A 179 13.51 -2.58 -1.67
C PHE A 179 13.50 -3.97 -2.31
N ASP A 180 14.62 -4.68 -2.25
CA ASP A 180 14.75 -6.03 -2.80
C ASP A 180 14.16 -7.07 -1.83
N LEU A 181 12.96 -7.59 -2.13
CA LEU A 181 12.27 -8.58 -1.30
C LEU A 181 12.90 -9.99 -1.37
N THR A 182 13.91 -10.20 -2.21
CA THR A 182 14.66 -11.46 -2.24
C THR A 182 15.72 -11.55 -1.15
N ARG A 183 16.03 -10.44 -0.47
CA ARG A 183 17.15 -10.29 0.48
C ARG A 183 16.70 -9.63 1.78
N PRO A 184 15.96 -10.35 2.64
CA PRO A 184 15.67 -9.83 3.96
C PRO A 184 16.98 -9.56 4.74
N VAL A 185 17.00 -8.48 5.52
CA VAL A 185 18.14 -8.11 6.36
C VAL A 185 17.84 -8.41 7.83
N ALA A 186 18.88 -8.77 8.58
CA ALA A 186 18.78 -8.95 10.03
C ALA A 186 18.63 -7.59 10.75
N GLU A 187 18.33 -7.67 12.06
CA GLU A 187 18.31 -6.48 12.93
C GLU A 187 19.64 -5.75 12.97
#